data_7500f5a8dbef4975f73fae75e5fed950
#
_entry.id   7500f5a8dbef4975f73fae75e5fed950
#
_cell.length_a   1.000
_cell.length_b   1.000
_cell.length_c   1.000
_cell.angle_alpha   90.00
_cell.angle_beta   90.00
_cell.angle_gamma   90.00
#
_symmetry.space_group_name_H-M   'P 1'
#
loop_
_entity.id
_entity.type
_entity.pdbx_description
1 polymer ?
#
loop_
_entity_poly.entity_id
_entity_poly.type
_entity_poly.pdbx_seq_one_letter_code
_entity_poly.pdbx_strand_id
1 'polypeptide(L)'
;SGAGDTVAATLALAVAAGASLADAARLANLAGGLVVAKLGTDVVTAAELTARAGAAEGPAEVKIADRDHARSIVEGWRARGLKVGFTNGCFDLLHPGHVSLLSQAKAACDRLIVGLNTDASVSKLKGPTRPVQKEHGRATVLASLSSVDLVVLFDEDTPLALIEAFRPDVLVKGADYTVETVVGSDVVLAYGGKVLLAELKPGQSTTNLIARMNS
;
A
#
# COMPACT_ATOMS: atom_id res chain seq x y z
N SER A 1 11.28 -33.52 -10.25
CA SER A 1 10.77 -32.31 -9.58
C SER A 1 9.39 -32.60 -8.99
N GLY A 2 9.23 -32.65 -7.68
CA GLY A 2 7.95 -32.86 -6.98
C GLY A 2 7.07 -31.60 -6.87
N ALA A 3 7.12 -30.70 -7.85
CA ALA A 3 6.42 -29.41 -7.76
C ALA A 3 4.89 -29.59 -7.66
N GLY A 4 4.30 -30.51 -8.43
CA GLY A 4 2.87 -30.82 -8.36
C GLY A 4 2.47 -31.37 -6.99
N ASP A 5 3.26 -32.29 -6.44
CA ASP A 5 3.01 -32.84 -5.11
C ASP A 5 3.13 -31.78 -4.01
N THR A 6 4.12 -30.89 -4.12
CA THR A 6 4.30 -29.76 -3.20
C THR A 6 3.11 -28.80 -3.24
N VAL A 7 2.62 -28.48 -4.45
CA VAL A 7 1.42 -27.64 -4.63
C VAL A 7 0.21 -28.30 -3.96
N ALA A 8 -0.05 -29.58 -4.26
CA ALA A 8 -1.20 -30.30 -3.70
C ALA A 8 -1.13 -30.42 -2.17
N ALA A 9 0.04 -30.77 -1.62
CA ALA A 9 0.25 -30.89 -0.18
C ALA A 9 0.08 -29.54 0.52
N THR A 10 0.66 -28.46 -0.02
CA THR A 10 0.54 -27.11 0.57
C THR A 10 -0.89 -26.62 0.54
N LEU A 11 -1.62 -26.83 -0.57
CA LEU A 11 -3.02 -26.49 -0.70
C LEU A 11 -3.86 -27.19 0.37
N ALA A 12 -3.70 -28.51 0.49
CA ALA A 12 -4.46 -29.31 1.45
C ALA A 12 -4.18 -28.89 2.90
N LEU A 13 -2.92 -28.65 3.26
CA LEU A 13 -2.53 -28.21 4.60
C LEU A 13 -3.09 -26.81 4.93
N ALA A 14 -3.02 -25.87 3.99
CA ALA A 14 -3.52 -24.51 4.20
C ALA A 14 -5.05 -24.51 4.39
N VAL A 15 -5.80 -25.28 3.59
CA VAL A 15 -7.26 -25.43 3.76
C VAL A 15 -7.58 -26.10 5.10
N ALA A 16 -6.85 -27.16 5.47
CA ALA A 16 -7.03 -27.83 6.76
C ALA A 16 -6.73 -26.91 7.96
N ALA A 17 -5.83 -25.93 7.79
CA ALA A 17 -5.53 -24.90 8.78
C ALA A 17 -6.53 -23.75 8.80
N GLY A 18 -7.60 -23.80 7.99
CA GLY A 18 -8.67 -22.78 7.97
C GLY A 18 -8.45 -21.61 7.02
N ALA A 19 -7.45 -21.68 6.13
CA ALA A 19 -7.25 -20.65 5.11
C ALA A 19 -8.40 -20.69 4.08
N SER A 20 -8.73 -19.51 3.50
CA SER A 20 -9.62 -19.47 2.34
C SER A 20 -9.01 -20.26 1.17
N LEU A 21 -9.86 -20.80 0.28
CA LEU A 21 -9.36 -21.52 -0.89
C LEU A 21 -8.44 -20.65 -1.76
N ALA A 22 -8.73 -19.36 -1.86
CA ALA A 22 -7.92 -18.39 -2.59
C ALA A 22 -6.52 -18.21 -1.97
N ASP A 23 -6.44 -18.07 -0.64
CA ASP A 23 -5.16 -17.93 0.05
C ASP A 23 -4.37 -19.22 0.07
N ALA A 24 -5.05 -20.36 0.23
CA ALA A 24 -4.44 -21.68 0.12
C ALA A 24 -3.84 -21.91 -1.28
N ALA A 25 -4.55 -21.52 -2.34
CA ALA A 25 -4.06 -21.60 -3.71
C ALA A 25 -2.85 -20.67 -3.95
N ARG A 26 -2.86 -19.46 -3.42
CA ARG A 26 -1.71 -18.53 -3.48
C ARG A 26 -0.49 -19.12 -2.79
N LEU A 27 -0.66 -19.65 -1.58
CA LEU A 27 0.43 -20.26 -0.82
C LEU A 27 1.00 -21.49 -1.53
N ALA A 28 0.13 -22.35 -2.08
CA ALA A 28 0.51 -23.51 -2.85
C ALA A 28 1.32 -23.14 -4.12
N ASN A 29 0.91 -22.08 -4.82
CA ASN A 29 1.64 -21.60 -6.00
C ASN A 29 3.04 -21.04 -5.62
N LEU A 30 3.17 -20.35 -4.50
CA LEU A 30 4.47 -19.91 -3.99
C LEU A 30 5.38 -21.10 -3.66
N ALA A 31 4.84 -22.14 -3.01
CA ALA A 31 5.58 -23.35 -2.68
C ALA A 31 6.05 -24.08 -3.94
N GLY A 32 5.18 -24.23 -4.95
CA GLY A 32 5.54 -24.78 -6.25
C GLY A 32 6.68 -24.04 -6.94
N GLY A 33 6.62 -22.69 -6.93
CA GLY A 33 7.66 -21.84 -7.48
C GLY A 33 9.02 -22.01 -6.77
N LEU A 34 9.01 -22.17 -5.45
CA LEU A 34 10.23 -22.41 -4.67
C LEU A 34 10.88 -23.76 -5.02
N VAL A 35 10.07 -24.83 -5.18
CA VAL A 35 10.59 -26.16 -5.58
C VAL A 35 11.17 -26.14 -6.98
N VAL A 36 10.50 -25.49 -7.93
CA VAL A 36 10.99 -25.40 -9.32
C VAL A 36 12.34 -24.68 -9.40
N ALA A 37 12.58 -23.71 -8.52
CA ALA A 37 13.85 -22.98 -8.48
C ALA A 37 15.02 -23.78 -7.86
N LYS A 38 14.76 -24.92 -7.20
CA LYS A 38 15.78 -25.78 -6.61
C LYS A 38 16.24 -26.85 -7.61
N LEU A 39 17.53 -27.14 -7.60
CA LEU A 39 18.12 -28.23 -8.42
C LEU A 39 17.81 -29.57 -7.78
N GLY A 40 17.22 -30.50 -8.59
CA GLY A 40 16.91 -31.86 -8.15
C GLY A 40 15.54 -32.00 -7.49
N THR A 41 15.38 -33.00 -6.64
CA THR A 41 14.20 -33.23 -5.81
C THR A 41 14.48 -32.65 -4.42
N ASP A 42 13.81 -31.60 -4.08
CA ASP A 42 14.00 -30.93 -2.79
C ASP A 42 12.64 -30.57 -2.17
N VAL A 43 12.62 -30.28 -0.89
CA VAL A 43 11.44 -29.90 -0.12
C VAL A 43 11.41 -28.40 0.13
N VAL A 44 10.23 -27.82 0.29
CA VAL A 44 10.04 -26.46 0.76
C VAL A 44 9.83 -26.49 2.27
N THR A 45 10.68 -25.78 2.99
CA THR A 45 10.53 -25.62 4.44
C THR A 45 9.51 -24.54 4.76
N ALA A 46 8.89 -24.61 5.95
CA ALA A 46 8.00 -23.57 6.43
C ALA A 46 8.68 -22.20 6.50
N ALA A 47 9.97 -22.17 6.87
CA ALA A 47 10.77 -20.94 6.92
C ALA A 47 10.94 -20.28 5.54
N GLU A 48 11.28 -21.07 4.50
CA GLU A 48 11.41 -20.59 3.13
C GLU A 48 10.07 -20.06 2.59
N LEU A 49 8.99 -20.81 2.87
CA LEU A 49 7.66 -20.41 2.43
C LEU A 49 7.20 -19.13 3.11
N THR A 50 7.44 -19.00 4.42
CA THR A 50 7.14 -17.79 5.18
C THR A 50 7.97 -16.60 4.71
N ALA A 51 9.28 -16.79 4.49
CA ALA A 51 10.16 -15.76 3.94
C ALA A 51 9.69 -15.30 2.54
N ARG A 52 9.31 -16.26 1.69
CA ARG A 52 8.83 -15.95 0.34
C ARG A 52 7.45 -15.32 0.35
N ALA A 53 6.54 -15.75 1.20
CA ALA A 53 5.22 -15.15 1.38
C ALA A 53 5.33 -13.73 1.95
N GLY A 54 6.29 -13.48 2.82
CA GLY A 54 6.59 -12.14 3.33
C GLY A 54 7.33 -11.24 2.34
N ALA A 55 8.08 -11.82 1.40
CA ALA A 55 8.81 -11.10 0.34
C ALA A 55 8.02 -11.02 -0.97
N ALA A 56 6.95 -11.79 -1.12
CA ALA A 56 6.08 -11.70 -2.29
C ALA A 56 5.32 -10.36 -2.22
N GLU A 57 5.91 -9.35 -2.82
CA GLU A 57 5.13 -8.24 -3.37
C GLU A 57 4.20 -8.89 -4.41
N GLY A 58 2.95 -9.12 -4.01
CA GLY A 58 1.92 -9.63 -4.90
C GLY A 58 1.70 -8.67 -6.08
N PRO A 59 0.98 -9.11 -7.13
CA PRO A 59 0.52 -8.20 -8.18
C PRO A 59 -0.13 -6.97 -7.55
N ALA A 60 -0.11 -5.85 -8.26
CA ALA A 60 -0.58 -4.55 -7.73
C ALA A 60 -2.00 -4.64 -7.11
N GLU A 61 -2.86 -5.52 -7.63
CA GLU A 61 -4.19 -5.77 -7.09
C GLU A 61 -4.20 -6.30 -5.65
N VAL A 62 -3.19 -7.03 -5.23
CA VAL A 62 -3.07 -7.55 -3.84
C VAL A 62 -2.78 -6.42 -2.84
N LYS A 63 -2.24 -5.30 -3.31
CA LYS A 63 -1.97 -4.13 -2.47
C LYS A 63 -3.15 -3.14 -2.42
N ILE A 64 -4.26 -3.40 -3.09
CA ILE A 64 -5.46 -2.56 -3.07
C ILE A 64 -6.50 -3.25 -2.18
N ALA A 65 -6.96 -2.59 -1.14
CA ALA A 65 -7.92 -3.15 -0.20
C ALA A 65 -9.01 -2.14 0.18
N ASP A 66 -10.17 -2.64 0.56
CA ASP A 66 -11.14 -1.84 1.28
C ASP A 66 -10.68 -1.58 2.73
N ARG A 67 -11.39 -0.72 3.44
CA ARG A 67 -11.00 -0.28 4.80
C ARG A 67 -10.91 -1.43 5.80
N ASP A 68 -11.84 -2.38 5.77
CA ASP A 68 -11.92 -3.46 6.76
C ASP A 68 -10.80 -4.49 6.52
N HIS A 69 -10.59 -4.85 5.26
CA HIS A 69 -9.47 -5.71 4.89
C HIS A 69 -8.11 -5.04 5.19
N ALA A 70 -7.96 -3.76 4.85
CA ALA A 70 -6.76 -2.99 5.16
C ALA A 70 -6.48 -2.96 6.68
N ARG A 71 -7.52 -2.80 7.51
CA ARG A 71 -7.38 -2.85 8.96
C ARG A 71 -6.81 -4.17 9.44
N SER A 72 -7.33 -5.29 8.94
CA SER A 72 -6.82 -6.64 9.28
C SER A 72 -5.35 -6.81 8.87
N ILE A 73 -4.95 -6.29 7.69
CA ILE A 73 -3.56 -6.29 7.23
C ILE A 73 -2.68 -5.48 8.19
N VAL A 74 -3.11 -4.28 8.58
CA VAL A 74 -2.38 -3.38 9.49
C VAL A 74 -2.21 -4.01 10.88
N GLU A 75 -3.26 -4.65 11.42
CA GLU A 75 -3.19 -5.39 12.68
C GLU A 75 -2.15 -6.52 12.60
N GLY A 76 -2.11 -7.26 11.48
CA GLY A 76 -1.09 -8.27 11.22
C GLY A 76 0.34 -7.70 11.13
N TRP A 77 0.53 -6.51 10.58
CA TRP A 77 1.84 -5.83 10.58
C TRP A 77 2.26 -5.43 11.99
N ARG A 78 1.34 -4.87 12.78
CA ARG A 78 1.60 -4.46 14.17
C ARG A 78 1.94 -5.63 15.09
N ALA A 79 1.23 -6.76 14.93
CA ALA A 79 1.52 -7.98 15.67
C ALA A 79 2.96 -8.49 15.43
N ARG A 80 3.58 -8.11 14.30
CA ARG A 80 4.98 -8.39 13.95
C ARG A 80 5.95 -7.26 14.35
N GLY A 81 5.48 -6.23 15.05
CA GLY A 81 6.30 -5.09 15.47
C GLY A 81 6.69 -4.12 14.34
N LEU A 82 6.01 -4.19 13.18
CA LEU A 82 6.33 -3.33 12.04
C LEU A 82 5.73 -1.93 12.23
N LYS A 83 6.54 -0.92 11.92
CA LYS A 83 6.15 0.49 11.94
C LYS A 83 5.33 0.83 10.70
N VAL A 84 4.15 1.41 10.89
CA VAL A 84 3.20 1.75 9.83
C VAL A 84 3.25 3.24 9.53
N GLY A 85 3.49 3.60 8.27
CA GLY A 85 3.36 4.96 7.74
C GLY A 85 2.06 5.15 6.99
N PHE A 86 1.56 6.37 6.97
CA PHE A 86 0.38 6.76 6.20
C PHE A 86 0.60 8.08 5.49
N THR A 87 0.20 8.14 4.23
CA THR A 87 0.03 9.39 3.48
C THR A 87 -1.26 9.32 2.68
N ASN A 88 -1.78 10.46 2.22
CA ASN A 88 -2.96 10.46 1.35
C ASN A 88 -2.87 11.55 0.29
N GLY A 89 -3.64 11.36 -0.78
CA GLY A 89 -3.78 12.34 -1.85
C GLY A 89 -4.62 11.86 -3.02
N CYS A 90 -4.81 12.75 -3.98
CA CYS A 90 -5.53 12.46 -5.23
C CYS A 90 -4.69 11.63 -6.20
N PHE A 91 -3.39 11.82 -6.26
CA PHE A 91 -2.45 11.14 -7.16
C PHE A 91 -2.99 11.00 -8.59
N ASP A 92 -3.57 12.07 -9.11
CA ASP A 92 -4.29 12.05 -10.38
C ASP A 92 -3.36 11.75 -11.57
N LEU A 93 -2.26 12.49 -11.69
CA LEU A 93 -1.14 12.14 -12.58
C LEU A 93 0.12 12.05 -11.72
N LEU A 94 0.76 10.88 -11.73
CA LEU A 94 2.01 10.69 -11.01
C LEU A 94 3.14 11.47 -11.70
N HIS A 95 3.95 12.12 -10.87
CA HIS A 95 5.14 12.85 -11.31
C HIS A 95 6.28 12.64 -10.29
N PRO A 96 7.54 13.00 -10.63
CA PRO A 96 8.68 12.77 -9.75
C PRO A 96 8.54 13.31 -8.33
N GLY A 97 7.74 14.36 -8.11
CA GLY A 97 7.43 14.88 -6.78
C GLY A 97 6.64 13.87 -5.91
N HIS A 98 5.65 13.19 -6.49
CA HIS A 98 4.92 12.13 -5.80
C HIS A 98 5.83 10.94 -5.47
N VAL A 99 6.68 10.51 -6.41
CA VAL A 99 7.62 9.41 -6.19
C VAL A 99 8.61 9.74 -5.06
N SER A 100 9.11 10.99 -5.02
CA SER A 100 9.99 11.46 -3.94
C SER A 100 9.30 11.43 -2.58
N LEU A 101 8.06 11.95 -2.50
CA LEU A 101 7.27 11.92 -1.26
C LEU A 101 7.06 10.49 -0.77
N LEU A 102 6.62 9.59 -1.66
CA LEU A 102 6.37 8.18 -1.30
C LEU A 102 7.66 7.46 -0.88
N SER A 103 8.79 7.77 -1.51
CA SER A 103 10.10 7.21 -1.11
C SER A 103 10.54 7.70 0.27
N GLN A 104 10.38 8.99 0.57
CA GLN A 104 10.68 9.56 1.89
C GLN A 104 9.75 8.98 2.96
N ALA A 105 8.45 8.82 2.65
CA ALA A 105 7.48 8.19 3.52
C ALA A 105 7.87 6.74 3.84
N LYS A 106 8.23 5.97 2.82
CA LYS A 106 8.67 4.58 2.98
C LYS A 106 9.95 4.45 3.80
N ALA A 107 10.89 5.36 3.64
CA ALA A 107 12.13 5.38 4.43
C ALA A 107 11.91 5.63 5.93
N ALA A 108 10.76 6.21 6.32
CA ALA A 108 10.42 6.50 7.70
C ALA A 108 9.63 5.37 8.40
N CYS A 109 9.25 4.30 7.67
CA CYS A 109 8.41 3.21 8.18
C CYS A 109 8.75 1.87 7.50
N ASP A 110 8.25 0.77 8.10
CA ASP A 110 8.41 -0.58 7.51
C ASP A 110 7.32 -0.87 6.48
N ARG A 111 6.12 -0.31 6.66
CA ARG A 111 4.96 -0.47 5.79
C ARG A 111 4.27 0.87 5.55
N LEU A 112 4.09 1.21 4.27
CA LEU A 112 3.45 2.47 3.86
C LEU A 112 2.05 2.21 3.30
N ILE A 113 1.06 2.86 3.90
CA ILE A 113 -0.33 2.93 3.43
C ILE A 113 -0.53 4.23 2.67
N VAL A 114 -1.18 4.16 1.53
CA VAL A 114 -1.62 5.34 0.77
C VAL A 114 -3.15 5.41 0.77
N GLY A 115 -3.71 6.42 1.41
CA GLY A 115 -5.11 6.80 1.27
C GLY A 115 -5.31 7.51 -0.08
N LEU A 116 -6.11 6.92 -0.95
CA LEU A 116 -6.38 7.45 -2.28
C LEU A 116 -7.80 8.01 -2.36
N ASN A 117 -7.92 9.30 -2.67
CA ASN A 117 -9.23 9.91 -2.89
C ASN A 117 -9.96 9.25 -4.07
N THR A 118 -11.26 8.91 -3.90
CA THR A 118 -12.12 8.45 -4.98
C THR A 118 -12.27 9.50 -6.09
N ASP A 119 -12.81 9.10 -7.23
CA ASP A 119 -13.11 10.05 -8.32
C ASP A 119 -14.09 11.14 -7.87
N ALA A 120 -15.10 10.77 -7.08
CA ALA A 120 -16.07 11.71 -6.53
C ALA A 120 -15.42 12.74 -5.61
N SER A 121 -14.57 12.28 -4.67
CA SER A 121 -13.82 13.14 -3.76
C SER A 121 -12.87 14.07 -4.52
N VAL A 122 -12.15 13.59 -5.53
CA VAL A 122 -11.28 14.44 -6.36
C VAL A 122 -12.05 15.50 -7.10
N SER A 123 -13.22 15.15 -7.71
CA SER A 123 -14.06 16.12 -8.40
C SER A 123 -14.58 17.23 -7.49
N LYS A 124 -14.93 16.90 -6.26
CA LYS A 124 -15.30 17.88 -5.21
C LYS A 124 -14.15 18.85 -4.91
N LEU A 125 -12.93 18.32 -4.76
CA LEU A 125 -11.76 19.09 -4.34
C LEU A 125 -11.14 19.93 -5.45
N LYS A 126 -11.19 19.45 -6.72
CA LYS A 126 -10.42 20.03 -7.84
C LYS A 126 -11.27 20.43 -9.04
N GLY A 127 -12.57 20.28 -8.94
CA GLY A 127 -13.53 20.61 -10.01
C GLY A 127 -13.92 19.45 -10.91
N PRO A 128 -14.99 19.60 -11.70
CA PRO A 128 -15.67 18.51 -12.42
C PRO A 128 -14.86 17.91 -13.58
N THR A 129 -13.79 18.56 -14.02
CA THR A 129 -12.87 18.04 -15.05
C THR A 129 -11.79 17.12 -14.47
N ARG A 130 -11.80 16.91 -13.18
CA ARG A 130 -10.82 16.08 -12.45
C ARG A 130 -11.53 14.91 -11.73
N PRO A 131 -10.90 13.75 -11.56
CA PRO A 131 -9.54 13.44 -12.01
C PRO A 131 -9.44 13.15 -13.51
N VAL A 132 -8.22 13.23 -14.06
CA VAL A 132 -7.91 12.81 -15.45
C VAL A 132 -7.92 11.28 -15.53
N GLN A 133 -7.31 10.61 -14.54
CA GLN A 133 -7.27 9.16 -14.41
C GLN A 133 -8.30 8.66 -13.41
N LYS A 134 -9.04 7.61 -13.81
CA LYS A 134 -10.01 6.94 -12.93
C LYS A 134 -9.33 6.30 -11.71
N GLU A 135 -10.05 6.23 -10.57
CA GLU A 135 -9.51 5.76 -9.29
C GLU A 135 -8.86 4.39 -9.36
N HIS A 136 -9.44 3.44 -10.11
CA HIS A 136 -8.85 2.11 -10.29
C HIS A 136 -7.48 2.18 -10.98
N GLY A 137 -7.33 2.99 -12.04
CA GLY A 137 -6.04 3.21 -12.71
C GLY A 137 -5.02 3.86 -11.78
N ARG A 138 -5.45 4.90 -11.03
CA ARG A 138 -4.59 5.58 -10.03
C ARG A 138 -4.13 4.62 -8.93
N ALA A 139 -5.04 3.79 -8.41
CA ALA A 139 -4.73 2.79 -7.40
C ALA A 139 -3.73 1.75 -7.92
N THR A 140 -3.95 1.22 -9.13
CA THR A 140 -3.05 0.24 -9.76
C THR A 140 -1.63 0.79 -9.94
N VAL A 141 -1.50 2.04 -10.42
CA VAL A 141 -0.18 2.66 -10.59
C VAL A 141 0.53 2.86 -9.24
N LEU A 142 -0.18 3.34 -8.21
CA LEU A 142 0.37 3.48 -6.86
C LEU A 142 0.79 2.14 -6.27
N ALA A 143 -0.06 1.13 -6.38
CA ALA A 143 0.21 -0.22 -5.87
C ALA A 143 1.40 -0.90 -6.56
N SER A 144 1.74 -0.49 -7.79
CA SER A 144 2.90 -0.98 -8.53
C SER A 144 4.22 -0.39 -8.04
N LEU A 145 4.19 0.67 -7.23
CA LEU A 145 5.41 1.26 -6.68
C LEU A 145 5.96 0.41 -5.54
N SER A 146 7.28 0.19 -5.52
CA SER A 146 7.97 -0.56 -4.45
C SER A 146 7.87 0.14 -3.09
N SER A 147 7.73 1.46 -3.08
CA SER A 147 7.55 2.26 -1.85
C SER A 147 6.15 2.14 -1.22
N VAL A 148 5.17 1.57 -1.92
CA VAL A 148 3.78 1.46 -1.45
C VAL A 148 3.47 0.01 -1.09
N ASP A 149 3.01 -0.23 0.14
CA ASP A 149 2.63 -1.56 0.62
C ASP A 149 1.11 -1.79 0.59
N LEU A 150 0.31 -0.71 0.70
CA LEU A 150 -1.15 -0.80 0.70
C LEU A 150 -1.77 0.48 0.16
N VAL A 151 -2.81 0.34 -0.65
CA VAL A 151 -3.64 1.45 -1.16
C VAL A 151 -5.07 1.24 -0.70
N VAL A 152 -5.68 2.28 -0.12
CA VAL A 152 -7.07 2.26 0.37
C VAL A 152 -7.81 3.46 -0.20
N LEU A 153 -8.90 3.22 -0.92
CA LEU A 153 -9.75 4.29 -1.41
C LEU A 153 -10.60 4.87 -0.27
N PHE A 154 -10.83 6.18 -0.32
CA PHE A 154 -11.73 6.86 0.60
C PHE A 154 -12.46 8.01 -0.09
N ASP A 155 -13.70 8.26 0.34
CA ASP A 155 -14.60 9.26 -0.26
C ASP A 155 -14.88 10.46 0.68
N GLU A 156 -14.45 10.35 1.92
CA GLU A 156 -14.63 11.39 2.92
C GLU A 156 -13.86 12.68 2.55
N ASP A 157 -14.32 13.82 3.03
CA ASP A 157 -13.69 15.13 2.76
C ASP A 157 -12.26 15.21 3.33
N THR A 158 -11.96 14.39 4.36
CA THR A 158 -10.63 14.29 4.97
C THR A 158 -10.24 12.83 5.21
N PRO A 159 -8.94 12.51 5.31
CA PRO A 159 -8.48 11.15 5.60
C PRO A 159 -8.60 10.75 7.08
N LEU A 160 -9.24 11.55 7.93
CA LEU A 160 -9.24 11.37 9.39
C LEU A 160 -9.73 9.97 9.79
N ALA A 161 -10.84 9.50 9.18
CA ALA A 161 -11.39 8.18 9.47
C ALA A 161 -10.40 7.03 9.16
N LEU A 162 -9.56 7.16 8.13
CA LEU A 162 -8.50 6.19 7.84
C LEU A 162 -7.36 6.29 8.86
N ILE A 163 -6.97 7.51 9.25
CA ILE A 163 -5.92 7.73 10.24
C ILE A 163 -6.33 7.13 11.60
N GLU A 164 -7.57 7.33 12.02
CA GLU A 164 -8.11 6.75 13.25
C GLU A 164 -8.18 5.22 13.19
N ALA A 165 -8.63 4.66 12.05
CA ALA A 165 -8.75 3.23 11.85
C ALA A 165 -7.37 2.53 11.84
N PHE A 166 -6.38 3.14 11.18
CA PHE A 166 -5.07 2.52 11.00
C PHE A 166 -4.04 2.93 12.08
N ARG A 167 -4.26 4.05 12.78
CA ARG A 167 -3.36 4.58 13.83
C ARG A 167 -1.88 4.56 13.41
N PRO A 168 -1.48 5.20 12.30
CA PRO A 168 -0.12 5.09 11.78
C PRO A 168 0.92 5.65 12.77
N ASP A 169 2.09 5.01 12.83
CA ASP A 169 3.23 5.49 13.63
C ASP A 169 3.85 6.75 13.01
N VAL A 170 3.72 6.92 11.69
CA VAL A 170 4.21 8.09 10.96
C VAL A 170 3.15 8.58 9.97
N LEU A 171 2.69 9.81 10.16
CA LEU A 171 1.82 10.52 9.21
C LEU A 171 2.69 11.41 8.31
N VAL A 172 2.62 11.23 6.99
CA VAL A 172 3.48 11.94 6.04
C VAL A 172 2.68 12.87 5.14
N LYS A 173 3.16 14.11 4.99
CA LYS A 173 2.65 15.12 4.05
C LYS A 173 3.79 15.85 3.36
N GLY A 174 3.49 16.55 2.27
CA GLY A 174 4.48 17.43 1.63
C GLY A 174 4.82 18.64 2.50
N ALA A 175 6.00 19.22 2.32
CA ALA A 175 6.47 20.39 3.06
C ALA A 175 5.74 21.71 2.69
N ASP A 176 4.71 21.67 1.85
CA ASP A 176 3.74 22.73 1.63
C ASP A 176 2.69 22.84 2.77
N TYR A 177 2.68 21.86 3.68
CA TYR A 177 1.90 21.85 4.92
C TYR A 177 2.77 22.22 6.12
N THR A 178 2.14 22.67 7.20
CA THR A 178 2.75 22.70 8.54
C THR A 178 2.14 21.60 9.39
N VAL A 179 2.82 21.19 10.46
CA VAL A 179 2.33 20.10 11.34
C VAL A 179 0.91 20.37 11.82
N GLU A 180 0.60 21.63 12.13
CA GLU A 180 -0.70 22.09 12.65
C GLU A 180 -1.80 22.02 11.60
N THR A 181 -1.46 22.16 10.32
CA THR A 181 -2.43 22.13 9.21
C THR A 181 -2.65 20.72 8.64
N VAL A 182 -1.83 19.75 9.04
CA VAL A 182 -2.02 18.35 8.61
C VAL A 182 -3.20 17.74 9.36
N VAL A 183 -4.25 17.36 8.63
CA VAL A 183 -5.42 16.68 9.19
C VAL A 183 -4.99 15.39 9.89
N GLY A 184 -5.39 15.22 11.15
CA GLY A 184 -5.08 14.05 11.98
C GLY A 184 -3.71 14.08 12.64
N SER A 185 -2.95 15.19 12.52
CA SER A 185 -1.68 15.37 13.22
C SER A 185 -1.84 15.31 14.74
N ASP A 186 -2.85 15.96 15.27
CA ASP A 186 -3.23 15.96 16.67
C ASP A 186 -3.53 14.54 17.18
N VAL A 187 -4.30 13.78 16.42
CA VAL A 187 -4.61 12.38 16.73
C VAL A 187 -3.35 11.52 16.75
N VAL A 188 -2.49 11.64 15.72
CA VAL A 188 -1.25 10.86 15.62
C VAL A 188 -0.28 11.19 16.75
N LEU A 189 -0.10 12.47 17.05
CA LEU A 189 0.77 12.93 18.12
C LEU A 189 0.26 12.51 19.51
N ALA A 190 -1.05 12.49 19.73
CA ALA A 190 -1.67 12.13 21.00
C ALA A 190 -1.36 10.69 21.44
N TYR A 191 -1.16 9.74 20.51
CA TYR A 191 -0.75 8.37 20.86
C TYR A 191 0.75 8.09 20.65
N GLY A 192 1.58 9.14 20.50
CA GLY A 192 3.04 9.03 20.41
C GLY A 192 3.59 8.79 18.99
N GLY A 193 2.76 8.88 17.96
CA GLY A 193 3.20 8.84 16.57
C GLY A 193 3.92 10.14 16.17
N LYS A 194 4.37 10.21 14.92
CA LYS A 194 5.14 11.34 14.37
C LYS A 194 4.50 11.88 13.10
N VAL A 195 4.66 13.18 12.85
CA VAL A 195 4.34 13.82 11.57
C VAL A 195 5.65 14.12 10.85
N LEU A 196 5.76 13.67 9.60
CA LEU A 196 6.90 13.91 8.72
C LEU A 196 6.46 14.81 7.56
N LEU A 197 7.11 15.95 7.40
CA LEU A 197 6.94 16.82 6.24
C LEU A 197 8.02 16.47 5.20
N ALA A 198 7.60 15.81 4.12
CA ALA A 198 8.50 15.36 3.06
C ALA A 198 8.92 16.53 2.18
N GLU A 199 10.21 16.62 1.85
CA GLU A 199 10.74 17.65 0.98
C GLU A 199 10.12 17.58 -0.42
N LEU A 200 9.66 18.72 -0.91
CA LEU A 200 9.07 18.83 -2.24
C LEU A 200 10.16 19.10 -3.29
N LYS A 201 10.05 18.42 -4.43
CA LYS A 201 10.89 18.76 -5.60
C LYS A 201 10.33 20.01 -6.28
N PRO A 202 11.12 21.10 -6.43
CA PRO A 202 10.65 22.33 -7.08
C PRO A 202 10.09 22.08 -8.49
N GLY A 203 9.05 22.82 -8.86
CA GLY A 203 8.49 22.79 -10.21
C GLY A 203 7.65 21.56 -10.57
N GLN A 204 7.42 20.65 -9.63
CA GLN A 204 6.64 19.43 -9.85
C GLN A 204 5.22 19.59 -9.27
N SER A 205 4.22 19.79 -10.14
CA SER A 205 2.81 19.72 -9.75
C SER A 205 1.95 19.14 -10.87
N THR A 206 0.91 18.41 -10.51
CA THR A 206 -0.07 17.86 -11.47
C THR A 206 -0.74 18.98 -12.27
N THR A 207 -1.03 20.13 -11.65
CA THR A 207 -1.64 21.28 -12.30
C THR A 207 -0.72 21.84 -13.41
N ASN A 208 0.56 22.01 -13.11
CA ASN A 208 1.54 22.48 -14.11
C ASN A 208 1.74 21.45 -15.24
N LEU A 209 1.67 20.15 -14.92
CA LEU A 209 1.78 19.10 -15.91
C LEU A 209 0.61 19.17 -16.91
N ILE A 210 -0.61 19.27 -16.41
CA ILE A 210 -1.84 19.39 -17.24
C ILE A 210 -1.82 20.68 -18.06
N ALA A 211 -1.42 21.81 -17.49
CA ALA A 211 -1.31 23.07 -18.22
C ALA A 211 -0.36 22.97 -19.42
N ARG A 212 0.78 22.28 -19.25
CA ARG A 212 1.76 22.03 -20.32
C ARG A 212 1.28 21.05 -21.38
N MET A 213 0.34 20.16 -21.07
CA MET A 213 -0.25 19.23 -22.05
C MET A 213 -1.33 19.90 -22.91
N ASN A 214 -1.91 21.01 -22.42
CA ASN A 214 -2.98 21.76 -23.09
C ASN A 214 -2.45 23.01 -23.82
N SER A 215 -1.14 23.29 -23.77
CA SER A 215 -0.46 24.36 -24.49
C SER A 215 0.23 23.83 -25.74
#